data_03a88b11589d11219afdbeed3509285a
#
_entry.id   03a88b11589d11219afdbeed3509285a
#
_cell.length_a   1.000
_cell.length_b   1.000
_cell.length_c   1.000
_cell.angle_alpha   90.00
_cell.angle_beta   90.00
_cell.angle_gamma   90.00
#
_symmetry.space_group_name_H-M   'P 1'
#
loop_
_entity.id
_entity.type
_entity.pdbx_description
1 polymer ?
#
loop_
_entity_poly.entity_id
_entity_poly.type
_entity_poly.pdbx_seq_one_letter_code
_entity_poly.pdbx_strand_id
1 'polypeptide(L)'
;MEYSESEEEEEEEVEEQEVQQKQKKGKSKTSGMFSMFRGLVGSKSITAEDMRPVLDKMRDHLIAKNVAADVAQKLCESVAAKLEGKVLGTFVGVASTVKSTLVEALVQLLSPKRRINILRDVLEAQRSHRPYVMTFCGVNGVGKSTNLAKICFWLIENNYRVLIAACDTFRAGAVEQLRTHMRHLNALHPPEKHGGQQMVQLYEKGYGKDAAGIAMEAINYARDTRIDLVLIDTAGRMQDNEPLMRALAKLITVNNPDLVLFVGEALVGNEAVDQLVKFNQALADHSNHENPHLIDGIVLTKFDTIDDKVGAAISMTYITGQPIVFVGTGQTYVDLKSINANAVVHALMK
;
A
#
# COMPACT_ATOMS: atom_id res chain seq x y z
N MET A 1 23.54 7.21 -11.00
CA MET A 1 22.15 7.15 -11.45
C MET A 1 21.50 8.51 -11.22
N GLU A 2 22.01 9.51 -11.93
CA GLU A 2 21.58 10.93 -11.83
C GLU A 2 21.04 11.47 -13.18
N TYR A 3 20.59 10.60 -14.07
CA TYR A 3 20.19 10.98 -15.44
C TYR A 3 18.69 10.85 -15.75
N SER A 4 17.82 10.53 -14.77
CA SER A 4 16.38 10.38 -15.07
C SER A 4 15.49 11.51 -14.53
N GLU A 5 15.97 12.33 -13.60
CA GLU A 5 15.18 13.45 -13.05
C GLU A 5 15.22 14.69 -13.94
N SER A 6 16.30 14.87 -14.71
CA SER A 6 16.45 16.05 -15.59
C SER A 6 15.63 15.97 -16.89
N GLU A 7 15.30 14.78 -17.39
CA GLU A 7 14.50 14.61 -18.61
C GLU A 7 12.99 14.76 -18.33
N GLU A 8 12.50 14.38 -17.14
CA GLU A 8 11.10 14.58 -16.75
C GLU A 8 10.80 16.06 -16.43
N GLU A 9 11.74 16.80 -15.84
CA GLU A 9 11.59 18.24 -15.58
C GLU A 9 11.59 19.06 -16.88
N GLU A 10 12.37 18.67 -17.89
CA GLU A 10 12.39 19.36 -19.20
C GLU A 10 11.11 19.11 -20.01
N GLU A 11 10.48 17.95 -19.91
CA GLU A 11 9.20 17.66 -20.58
C GLU A 11 8.02 18.42 -19.93
N GLU A 12 7.98 18.57 -18.61
CA GLU A 12 6.94 19.37 -17.92
C GLU A 12 7.07 20.87 -18.24
N GLU A 13 8.28 21.43 -18.31
CA GLU A 13 8.48 22.85 -18.68
C GLU A 13 8.09 23.14 -20.13
N VAL A 14 8.25 22.19 -21.05
CA VAL A 14 7.85 22.35 -22.46
C VAL A 14 6.34 22.31 -22.61
N GLU A 15 5.62 21.46 -21.88
CA GLU A 15 4.15 21.44 -21.91
C GLU A 15 3.53 22.70 -21.28
N GLU A 16 4.07 23.21 -20.18
CA GLU A 16 3.59 24.47 -19.60
C GLU A 16 3.80 25.68 -20.52
N GLN A 17 4.89 25.72 -21.28
CA GLN A 17 5.14 26.80 -22.23
C GLN A 17 4.23 26.73 -23.46
N GLU A 18 3.86 25.55 -23.94
CA GLU A 18 2.89 25.40 -25.03
C GLU A 18 1.46 25.81 -24.63
N VAL A 19 1.05 25.53 -23.39
CA VAL A 19 -0.25 25.95 -22.86
C VAL A 19 -0.34 27.45 -22.68
N GLN A 20 0.73 28.12 -22.25
CA GLN A 20 0.79 29.57 -22.10
C GLN A 20 0.84 30.32 -23.46
N GLN A 21 1.45 29.74 -24.49
CA GLN A 21 1.47 30.35 -25.83
C GLN A 21 0.11 30.22 -26.55
N LYS A 22 -0.68 29.16 -26.31
CA LYS A 22 -2.04 29.01 -26.83
C LYS A 22 -3.04 29.99 -26.19
N GLN A 23 -2.79 30.42 -24.95
CA GLN A 23 -3.64 31.43 -24.28
C GLN A 23 -3.37 32.89 -24.71
N LYS A 24 -2.19 33.20 -25.26
CA LYS A 24 -1.83 34.57 -25.68
C LYS A 24 -2.24 34.95 -27.12
N LYS A 25 -2.59 33.99 -27.98
CA LYS A 25 -3.02 34.25 -29.38
C LYS A 25 -4.52 34.48 -29.57
N GLY A 26 -5.35 34.46 -28.53
CA GLY A 26 -6.80 34.57 -28.57
C GLY A 26 -7.37 35.95 -28.22
N LYS A 27 -6.60 37.01 -28.12
CA LYS A 27 -7.13 38.37 -27.84
C LYS A 27 -6.93 39.32 -29.03
N SER A 28 -7.81 39.24 -30.01
CA SER A 28 -8.04 40.35 -30.95
C SER A 28 -9.50 40.38 -31.42
N LYS A 29 -10.21 41.33 -30.87
CA LYS A 29 -11.40 42.04 -31.42
C LYS A 29 -12.44 41.25 -32.19
N THR A 30 -13.51 40.83 -31.50
CA THR A 30 -14.91 41.03 -31.99
C THR A 30 -15.83 41.13 -30.76
N SER A 31 -15.84 42.32 -30.18
CA SER A 31 -16.84 42.75 -29.21
C SER A 31 -18.13 43.08 -30.00
N GLY A 32 -19.23 42.38 -29.75
CA GLY A 32 -20.54 42.85 -30.14
C GLY A 32 -21.57 41.81 -30.49
N MET A 33 -21.21 40.58 -30.92
CA MET A 33 -22.21 39.59 -31.39
C MET A 33 -22.28 38.30 -30.57
N PHE A 34 -21.33 38.07 -29.69
CA PHE A 34 -21.27 36.84 -28.84
C PHE A 34 -22.07 36.94 -27.54
N SER A 35 -22.51 38.15 -27.13
CA SER A 35 -23.29 38.26 -25.88
C SER A 35 -24.75 37.83 -26.06
N MET A 36 -25.27 37.83 -27.30
CA MET A 36 -26.66 37.43 -27.60
C MET A 36 -26.83 35.89 -27.70
N PHE A 37 -25.74 35.13 -27.95
CA PHE A 37 -25.79 33.66 -27.99
C PHE A 37 -25.58 32.99 -26.64
N ARG A 38 -25.14 33.71 -25.61
CA ARG A 38 -24.99 33.18 -24.25
C ARG A 38 -26.31 32.87 -23.54
N GLY A 39 -27.42 33.38 -24.05
CA GLY A 39 -28.75 33.16 -23.47
C GLY A 39 -29.54 31.97 -24.05
N LEU A 40 -29.04 31.30 -25.11
CA LEU A 40 -29.77 30.22 -25.78
C LEU A 40 -29.15 28.83 -25.68
N VAL A 41 -27.92 28.71 -25.12
CA VAL A 41 -27.35 27.40 -24.79
C VAL A 41 -27.65 27.17 -23.33
N GLY A 42 -28.76 26.52 -23.04
CA GLY A 42 -29.14 26.11 -21.71
C GLY A 42 -28.01 25.28 -21.12
N SER A 43 -27.36 25.82 -20.09
CA SER A 43 -26.40 25.08 -19.28
C SER A 43 -27.16 23.96 -18.55
N LYS A 44 -27.21 22.78 -19.18
CA LYS A 44 -27.90 21.61 -18.61
C LYS A 44 -27.11 21.12 -17.40
N SER A 45 -27.72 21.11 -16.23
CA SER A 45 -27.17 20.45 -15.06
C SER A 45 -27.22 18.93 -15.25
N ILE A 46 -26.18 18.26 -14.81
CA ILE A 46 -26.11 16.80 -14.85
C ILE A 46 -27.15 16.22 -13.89
N THR A 47 -27.95 15.27 -14.40
CA THR A 47 -28.92 14.54 -13.59
C THR A 47 -28.44 13.11 -13.31
N ALA A 48 -29.00 12.46 -12.28
CA ALA A 48 -28.73 11.06 -11.98
C ALA A 48 -29.06 10.14 -13.18
N GLU A 49 -30.13 10.47 -13.95
CA GLU A 49 -30.52 9.70 -15.14
C GLU A 49 -29.52 9.82 -16.28
N ASP A 50 -28.92 11.01 -16.48
CA ASP A 50 -27.88 11.22 -17.49
C ASP A 50 -26.62 10.42 -17.19
N MET A 51 -26.28 10.21 -15.92
CA MET A 51 -25.09 9.50 -15.45
C MET A 51 -25.24 7.97 -15.39
N ARG A 52 -26.45 7.47 -15.11
CA ARG A 52 -26.72 6.04 -14.85
C ARG A 52 -26.10 5.09 -15.88
N PRO A 53 -26.26 5.27 -17.21
CA PRO A 53 -25.69 4.31 -18.17
C PRO A 53 -24.17 4.26 -18.17
N VAL A 54 -23.51 5.38 -17.82
CA VAL A 54 -22.05 5.47 -17.74
C VAL A 54 -21.56 4.85 -16.43
N LEU A 55 -22.22 5.14 -15.31
CA LEU A 55 -21.89 4.61 -13.99
C LEU A 55 -22.05 3.09 -13.94
N ASP A 56 -23.12 2.53 -14.54
CA ASP A 56 -23.31 1.09 -14.63
C ASP A 56 -22.16 0.42 -15.40
N LYS A 57 -21.75 0.97 -16.54
CA LYS A 57 -20.58 0.48 -17.30
C LYS A 57 -19.28 0.59 -16.50
N MET A 58 -19.07 1.68 -15.77
CA MET A 58 -17.87 1.85 -14.95
C MET A 58 -17.84 0.89 -13.79
N ARG A 59 -18.96 0.66 -13.09
CA ARG A 59 -19.09 -0.35 -12.03
C ARG A 59 -18.73 -1.74 -12.56
N ASP A 60 -19.33 -2.16 -13.67
CA ASP A 60 -19.09 -3.48 -14.24
C ASP A 60 -17.63 -3.63 -14.71
N HIS A 61 -17.03 -2.57 -15.24
CA HIS A 61 -15.63 -2.52 -15.60
C HIS A 61 -14.72 -2.68 -14.38
N LEU A 62 -14.97 -1.96 -13.28
CA LEU A 62 -14.23 -2.07 -12.03
C LEU A 62 -14.30 -3.50 -11.46
N ILE A 63 -15.49 -4.12 -11.50
CA ILE A 63 -15.67 -5.51 -11.05
C ILE A 63 -14.86 -6.48 -11.93
N ALA A 64 -14.87 -6.28 -13.25
CA ALA A 64 -14.08 -7.10 -14.19
C ALA A 64 -12.57 -6.98 -13.95
N LYS A 65 -12.11 -5.84 -13.41
CA LYS A 65 -10.72 -5.58 -12.99
C LYS A 65 -10.43 -6.00 -11.54
N ASN A 66 -11.29 -6.83 -10.94
CA ASN A 66 -11.13 -7.39 -9.59
C ASN A 66 -11.33 -6.39 -8.41
N VAL A 67 -12.11 -5.33 -8.64
CA VAL A 67 -12.63 -4.51 -7.53
C VAL A 67 -13.83 -5.23 -6.91
N ALA A 68 -13.95 -5.23 -5.59
CA ALA A 68 -15.10 -5.77 -4.88
C ALA A 68 -16.41 -5.09 -5.33
N ALA A 69 -17.47 -5.87 -5.56
CA ALA A 69 -18.70 -5.36 -6.15
C ALA A 69 -19.36 -4.25 -5.32
N ASP A 70 -19.35 -4.40 -3.99
CA ASP A 70 -19.87 -3.38 -3.07
C ASP A 70 -19.01 -2.10 -3.05
N VAL A 71 -17.70 -2.24 -3.19
CA VAL A 71 -16.77 -1.11 -3.32
C VAL A 71 -16.97 -0.38 -4.65
N ALA A 72 -17.06 -1.13 -5.76
CA ALA A 72 -17.33 -0.55 -7.07
C ALA A 72 -18.66 0.23 -7.10
N GLN A 73 -19.71 -0.33 -6.48
CA GLN A 73 -21.00 0.32 -6.34
C GLN A 73 -20.89 1.64 -5.55
N LYS A 74 -20.28 1.61 -4.36
CA LYS A 74 -20.10 2.79 -3.49
C LYS A 74 -19.24 3.89 -4.14
N LEU A 75 -18.21 3.51 -4.90
CA LEU A 75 -17.41 4.46 -5.67
C LEU A 75 -18.25 5.16 -6.74
N CYS A 76 -19.05 4.42 -7.50
CA CYS A 76 -19.94 4.98 -8.51
C CYS A 76 -21.02 5.90 -7.89
N GLU A 77 -21.62 5.50 -6.77
CA GLU A 77 -22.57 6.34 -6.01
C GLU A 77 -21.93 7.65 -5.51
N SER A 78 -20.69 7.57 -5.00
CA SER A 78 -19.94 8.75 -4.57
C SER A 78 -19.65 9.71 -5.72
N VAL A 79 -19.31 9.18 -6.90
CA VAL A 79 -19.11 9.97 -8.12
C VAL A 79 -20.43 10.62 -8.56
N ALA A 80 -21.53 9.87 -8.55
CA ALA A 80 -22.87 10.40 -8.86
C ALA A 80 -23.22 11.58 -7.95
N ALA A 81 -23.13 11.40 -6.63
CA ALA A 81 -23.42 12.43 -5.65
C ALA A 81 -22.53 13.68 -5.81
N LYS A 82 -21.25 13.50 -6.19
CA LYS A 82 -20.31 14.61 -6.44
C LYS A 82 -20.67 15.41 -7.70
N LEU A 83 -21.29 14.78 -8.70
CA LEU A 83 -21.57 15.39 -10.01
C LEU A 83 -23.00 15.85 -10.17
N GLU A 84 -23.95 15.36 -9.39
CA GLU A 84 -25.36 15.74 -9.48
C GLU A 84 -25.55 17.26 -9.31
N GLY A 85 -26.32 17.87 -10.19
CA GLY A 85 -26.56 19.31 -10.22
C GLY A 85 -25.40 20.16 -10.76
N LYS A 86 -24.24 19.59 -11.10
CA LYS A 86 -23.15 20.35 -11.73
C LYS A 86 -23.51 20.72 -13.16
N VAL A 87 -23.15 21.95 -13.53
CA VAL A 87 -23.31 22.49 -14.88
C VAL A 87 -22.12 22.11 -15.73
N LEU A 88 -22.36 21.41 -16.83
CA LEU A 88 -21.31 21.07 -17.80
C LEU A 88 -20.95 22.30 -18.68
N GLY A 89 -19.66 22.40 -18.97
CA GLY A 89 -19.16 23.33 -19.99
C GLY A 89 -19.65 22.91 -21.40
N THR A 90 -19.73 23.87 -22.31
CA THR A 90 -20.34 23.74 -23.64
C THR A 90 -19.80 22.60 -24.53
N PHE A 91 -18.62 22.03 -24.20
CA PHE A 91 -17.97 21.00 -25.00
C PHE A 91 -17.58 19.75 -24.17
N VAL A 92 -18.06 19.62 -22.93
CA VAL A 92 -17.70 18.51 -22.03
C VAL A 92 -18.89 17.57 -21.92
N GLY A 93 -18.68 16.29 -22.29
CA GLY A 93 -19.73 15.26 -22.20
C GLY A 93 -19.87 14.69 -20.80
N VAL A 94 -21.07 14.22 -20.43
CA VAL A 94 -21.35 13.53 -19.15
C VAL A 94 -20.40 12.35 -18.94
N ALA A 95 -20.19 11.51 -19.96
CA ALA A 95 -19.34 10.32 -19.87
C ALA A 95 -17.88 10.67 -19.56
N SER A 96 -17.34 11.71 -20.18
CA SER A 96 -15.97 12.18 -19.91
C SER A 96 -15.83 12.71 -18.48
N THR A 97 -16.81 13.49 -18.01
CA THR A 97 -16.82 14.05 -16.66
C THR A 97 -16.93 12.94 -15.59
N VAL A 98 -17.81 11.96 -15.79
CA VAL A 98 -17.94 10.81 -14.89
C VAL A 98 -16.63 10.03 -14.83
N LYS A 99 -16.01 9.74 -15.99
CA LYS A 99 -14.75 9.00 -16.06
C LYS A 99 -13.61 9.76 -15.37
N SER A 100 -13.43 11.05 -15.63
CA SER A 100 -12.37 11.85 -15.00
C SER A 100 -12.57 11.96 -13.48
N THR A 101 -13.81 12.18 -13.02
CA THR A 101 -14.11 12.25 -11.58
C THR A 101 -13.87 10.91 -10.89
N LEU A 102 -14.16 9.77 -11.55
CA LEU A 102 -13.85 8.45 -11.02
C LEU A 102 -12.33 8.23 -10.93
N VAL A 103 -11.57 8.59 -11.96
CA VAL A 103 -10.09 8.53 -11.96
C VAL A 103 -9.52 9.34 -10.81
N GLU A 104 -9.95 10.59 -10.63
CA GLU A 104 -9.53 11.44 -9.50
C GLU A 104 -9.83 10.79 -8.14
N ALA A 105 -11.03 10.23 -7.98
CA ALA A 105 -11.44 9.56 -6.74
C ALA A 105 -10.58 8.33 -6.45
N LEU A 106 -10.24 7.54 -7.46
CA LEU A 106 -9.39 6.35 -7.35
C LEU A 106 -7.94 6.72 -7.01
N VAL A 107 -7.38 7.74 -7.66
CA VAL A 107 -6.02 8.26 -7.34
C VAL A 107 -5.99 8.79 -5.92
N GLN A 108 -6.99 9.56 -5.51
CA GLN A 108 -7.09 10.08 -4.15
C GLN A 108 -7.21 8.96 -3.12
N LEU A 109 -7.95 7.89 -3.43
CA LEU A 109 -8.09 6.72 -2.56
C LEU A 109 -6.75 6.01 -2.33
N LEU A 110 -5.98 5.79 -3.39
CA LEU A 110 -4.66 5.14 -3.31
C LEU A 110 -3.56 6.06 -2.77
N SER A 111 -3.81 7.38 -2.74
CA SER A 111 -2.88 8.36 -2.20
C SER A 111 -3.05 8.44 -0.68
N PRO A 112 -2.08 8.00 0.12
CA PRO A 112 -2.27 7.87 1.55
C PRO A 112 -2.45 9.24 2.23
N LYS A 113 -3.47 9.36 3.07
CA LYS A 113 -3.69 10.54 3.93
C LYS A 113 -2.51 10.74 4.92
N ARG A 114 -1.95 9.63 5.40
CA ARG A 114 -0.73 9.57 6.20
C ARG A 114 0.33 8.80 5.44
N ARG A 115 1.40 9.49 5.03
CA ARG A 115 2.54 8.82 4.40
C ARG A 115 3.34 8.09 5.47
N ILE A 116 3.42 6.77 5.35
CA ILE A 116 4.36 5.96 6.12
C ILE A 116 5.74 6.15 5.47
N ASN A 117 6.64 6.78 6.20
CA ASN A 117 8.03 6.98 5.76
C ASN A 117 8.96 6.22 6.70
N ILE A 118 9.16 4.94 6.40
CA ILE A 118 9.93 4.01 7.24
C ILE A 118 11.33 4.56 7.50
N LEU A 119 12.03 5.08 6.49
CA LEU A 119 13.41 5.54 6.66
C LEU A 119 13.50 6.72 7.65
N ARG A 120 12.55 7.66 7.57
CA ARG A 120 12.46 8.78 8.53
C ARG A 120 12.10 8.28 9.93
N ASP A 121 11.15 7.38 10.02
CA ASP A 121 10.65 6.86 11.30
C ASP A 121 11.74 6.02 12.00
N VAL A 122 12.59 5.31 11.24
CA VAL A 122 13.81 4.64 11.75
C VAL A 122 14.78 5.65 12.34
N LEU A 123 15.04 6.77 11.66
CA LEU A 123 15.92 7.82 12.18
C LEU A 123 15.39 8.42 13.50
N GLU A 124 14.08 8.56 13.64
CA GLU A 124 13.46 9.02 14.89
C GLU A 124 13.62 7.98 16.02
N ALA A 125 13.47 6.69 15.70
CA ALA A 125 13.71 5.62 16.66
C ALA A 125 15.16 5.56 17.11
N GLN A 126 16.13 5.72 16.19
CA GLN A 126 17.56 5.80 16.50
C GLN A 126 17.89 6.97 17.44
N ARG A 127 17.29 8.15 17.23
CA ARG A 127 17.43 9.30 18.15
C ARG A 127 16.94 8.99 19.56
N SER A 128 15.97 8.10 19.68
CA SER A 128 15.42 7.62 20.94
C SER A 128 16.18 6.40 21.51
N HIS A 129 17.32 6.03 20.90
CA HIS A 129 18.17 4.89 21.30
C HIS A 129 17.40 3.55 21.35
N ARG A 130 16.46 3.34 20.45
CA ARG A 130 15.70 2.10 20.33
C ARG A 130 15.64 1.62 18.88
N PRO A 131 15.49 0.31 18.65
CA PRO A 131 15.22 -0.18 17.29
C PRO A 131 13.82 0.23 16.84
N TYR A 132 13.64 0.40 15.53
CA TYR A 132 12.33 0.49 14.91
C TYR A 132 11.77 -0.92 14.70
N VAL A 133 10.55 -1.17 15.12
CA VAL A 133 9.97 -2.53 15.16
C VAL A 133 8.84 -2.65 14.15
N MET A 134 8.97 -3.59 13.21
CA MET A 134 7.96 -3.90 12.21
C MET A 134 7.46 -5.33 12.39
N THR A 135 6.14 -5.53 12.42
CA THR A 135 5.49 -6.84 12.53
C THR A 135 4.75 -7.18 11.25
N PHE A 136 4.95 -8.39 10.73
CA PHE A 136 4.29 -8.88 9.51
C PHE A 136 3.24 -9.93 9.86
N CYS A 137 2.00 -9.69 9.47
CA CYS A 137 0.88 -10.62 9.66
C CYS A 137 0.18 -10.94 8.33
N GLY A 138 -0.67 -11.95 8.30
CA GLY A 138 -1.41 -12.39 7.11
C GLY A 138 -1.54 -13.91 7.03
N VAL A 139 -2.32 -14.40 6.08
CA VAL A 139 -2.61 -15.84 5.93
C VAL A 139 -1.41 -16.65 5.43
N ASN A 140 -1.55 -17.98 5.38
CA ASN A 140 -0.53 -18.85 4.83
C ASN A 140 -0.39 -18.67 3.31
N GLY A 141 0.83 -18.80 2.79
CA GLY A 141 1.08 -18.82 1.34
C GLY A 141 1.12 -17.46 0.65
N VAL A 142 0.74 -16.38 1.33
CA VAL A 142 0.76 -15.02 0.74
C VAL A 142 2.16 -14.44 0.54
N GLY A 143 3.22 -15.10 0.98
CA GLY A 143 4.60 -14.65 0.79
C GLY A 143 5.13 -13.73 1.90
N LYS A 144 4.67 -13.87 3.16
CA LYS A 144 5.15 -13.06 4.30
C LYS A 144 6.67 -13.06 4.44
N SER A 145 7.27 -14.22 4.67
CA SER A 145 8.72 -14.34 4.91
C SER A 145 9.55 -13.90 3.69
N THR A 146 9.03 -14.13 2.47
CA THR A 146 9.68 -13.66 1.23
C THR A 146 9.67 -12.13 1.13
N ASN A 147 8.52 -11.48 1.40
CA ASN A 147 8.46 -10.02 1.33
C ASN A 147 9.13 -9.34 2.53
N LEU A 148 9.13 -9.97 3.70
CA LEU A 148 9.98 -9.56 4.82
C LEU A 148 11.46 -9.54 4.40
N ALA A 149 11.93 -10.58 3.70
CA ALA A 149 13.30 -10.64 3.21
C ALA A 149 13.61 -9.58 2.14
N LYS A 150 12.64 -9.24 1.27
CA LYS A 150 12.78 -8.12 0.31
C LYS A 150 12.86 -6.77 1.02
N ILE A 151 12.02 -6.54 2.02
CA ILE A 151 12.07 -5.32 2.84
C ILE A 151 13.40 -5.27 3.61
N CYS A 152 13.87 -6.39 4.14
CA CYS A 152 15.18 -6.48 4.77
C CYS A 152 16.30 -6.09 3.80
N PHE A 153 16.29 -6.62 2.58
CA PHE A 153 17.25 -6.24 1.53
C PHE A 153 17.21 -4.72 1.25
N TRP A 154 16.02 -4.15 1.04
CA TRP A 154 15.85 -2.72 0.83
C TRP A 154 16.38 -1.86 1.99
N LEU A 155 16.19 -2.30 3.24
CA LEU A 155 16.72 -1.62 4.42
C LEU A 155 18.25 -1.69 4.50
N ILE A 156 18.85 -2.84 4.16
CA ILE A 156 20.31 -2.99 4.09
C ILE A 156 20.91 -2.11 3.01
N GLU A 157 20.27 -2.01 1.84
CA GLU A 157 20.68 -1.09 0.76
C GLU A 157 20.65 0.40 1.22
N ASN A 158 19.80 0.71 2.21
CA ASN A 158 19.78 2.02 2.87
C ASN A 158 20.71 2.11 4.10
N ASN A 159 21.67 1.18 4.23
CA ASN A 159 22.69 1.12 5.28
C ASN A 159 22.15 0.90 6.71
N TYR A 160 20.98 0.28 6.88
CA TYR A 160 20.45 -0.09 8.18
C TYR A 160 20.80 -1.53 8.55
N ARG A 161 21.14 -1.75 9.83
CA ARG A 161 21.32 -3.09 10.40
C ARG A 161 19.98 -3.65 10.84
N VAL A 162 19.70 -4.88 10.46
CA VAL A 162 18.39 -5.52 10.64
C VAL A 162 18.50 -6.80 11.47
N LEU A 163 17.64 -6.96 12.45
CA LEU A 163 17.40 -8.22 13.16
C LEU A 163 16.06 -8.81 12.69
N ILE A 164 16.07 -10.04 12.21
CA ILE A 164 14.85 -10.78 11.91
C ILE A 164 14.49 -11.62 13.13
N ALA A 165 13.30 -11.44 13.70
CA ALA A 165 12.80 -12.25 14.80
C ALA A 165 11.88 -13.35 14.26
N ALA A 166 12.27 -14.62 14.43
CA ALA A 166 11.51 -15.78 13.97
C ALA A 166 10.40 -16.14 14.98
N CYS A 167 9.23 -15.50 14.83
CA CYS A 167 8.08 -15.71 15.72
C CYS A 167 7.00 -16.64 15.12
N ASP A 168 7.20 -17.21 13.92
CA ASP A 168 6.41 -18.36 13.45
C ASP A 168 6.94 -19.64 14.11
N THR A 169 6.53 -19.87 15.36
CA THR A 169 6.96 -21.01 16.16
C THR A 169 6.13 -22.27 15.95
N PHE A 170 5.13 -22.23 15.07
CA PHE A 170 4.19 -23.32 14.86
C PHE A 170 4.44 -24.09 13.57
N ARG A 171 4.90 -23.46 12.53
CA ARG A 171 5.08 -24.06 11.22
C ARG A 171 6.47 -24.66 11.08
N ALA A 172 6.52 -25.98 10.87
CA ALA A 172 7.77 -26.66 10.53
C ALA A 172 8.39 -26.03 9.26
N GLY A 173 9.69 -25.73 9.30
CA GLY A 173 10.43 -25.13 8.20
C GLY A 173 10.38 -23.59 8.13
N ALA A 174 9.58 -22.91 8.98
CA ALA A 174 9.51 -21.44 8.95
C ALA A 174 10.85 -20.80 9.33
N VAL A 175 11.49 -21.30 10.38
CA VAL A 175 12.80 -20.83 10.85
C VAL A 175 13.89 -21.12 9.81
N GLU A 176 13.88 -22.31 9.22
CA GLU A 176 14.83 -22.73 8.16
C GLU A 176 14.68 -21.85 6.92
N GLN A 177 13.47 -21.44 6.56
CA GLN A 177 13.24 -20.50 5.45
C GLN A 177 13.91 -19.15 5.75
N LEU A 178 13.74 -18.61 6.96
CA LEU A 178 14.39 -17.34 7.36
C LEU A 178 15.92 -17.48 7.43
N ARG A 179 16.45 -18.60 7.92
CA ARG A 179 17.91 -18.88 7.88
C ARG A 179 18.45 -18.88 6.45
N THR A 180 17.68 -19.40 5.50
CA THR A 180 18.06 -19.40 4.08
C THR A 180 18.09 -17.98 3.53
N HIS A 181 17.05 -17.18 3.79
CA HIS A 181 17.03 -15.77 3.40
C HIS A 181 18.19 -14.99 4.03
N MET A 182 18.45 -15.17 5.33
CA MET A 182 19.56 -14.51 6.02
C MET A 182 20.91 -14.86 5.38
N ARG A 183 21.16 -16.15 5.05
CA ARG A 183 22.41 -16.55 4.38
C ARG A 183 22.58 -15.87 3.03
N HIS A 184 21.51 -15.81 2.21
CA HIS A 184 21.55 -15.15 0.92
C HIS A 184 21.80 -13.64 1.06
N LEU A 185 21.11 -12.97 2.00
CA LEU A 185 21.29 -11.55 2.26
C LEU A 185 22.72 -11.24 2.73
N ASN A 186 23.28 -12.02 3.64
CA ASN A 186 24.67 -11.87 4.08
C ASN A 186 25.69 -12.14 2.95
N ALA A 187 25.39 -13.04 2.03
CA ALA A 187 26.24 -13.27 0.85
C ALA A 187 26.22 -12.09 -0.13
N LEU A 188 25.07 -11.41 -0.28
CA LEU A 188 24.95 -10.19 -1.11
C LEU A 188 25.59 -8.97 -0.42
N HIS A 189 25.52 -8.91 0.90
CA HIS A 189 26.02 -7.85 1.77
C HIS A 189 27.04 -8.36 2.78
N PRO A 190 28.21 -8.84 2.32
CA PRO A 190 29.25 -9.34 3.23
C PRO A 190 29.79 -8.20 4.09
N PRO A 191 30.28 -8.49 5.32
CA PRO A 191 30.75 -7.50 6.26
C PRO A 191 31.82 -6.55 5.69
N GLU A 192 32.64 -7.03 4.75
CA GLU A 192 33.69 -6.25 4.11
C GLU A 192 33.15 -5.02 3.35
N LYS A 193 31.93 -5.12 2.81
CA LYS A 193 31.23 -4.00 2.15
C LYS A 193 30.67 -2.97 3.13
N HIS A 194 30.56 -3.34 4.41
CA HIS A 194 29.89 -2.55 5.45
C HIS A 194 30.79 -2.26 6.66
N GLY A 195 32.09 -2.04 6.41
CA GLY A 195 33.05 -1.68 7.47
C GLY A 195 33.25 -2.77 8.53
N GLY A 196 33.12 -4.03 8.14
CA GLY A 196 33.25 -5.19 9.05
C GLY A 196 31.98 -5.53 9.84
N GLN A 197 30.86 -4.84 9.55
CA GLN A 197 29.59 -5.05 10.27
C GLN A 197 28.68 -6.05 9.53
N GLN A 198 28.10 -6.98 10.28
CA GLN A 198 27.06 -7.85 9.76
C GLN A 198 25.72 -7.09 9.70
N MET A 199 25.15 -6.99 8.50
CA MET A 199 23.97 -6.16 8.25
C MET A 199 22.67 -6.86 8.62
N VAL A 200 22.59 -8.20 8.55
CA VAL A 200 21.39 -8.94 8.95
C VAL A 200 21.72 -10.09 9.90
N GLN A 201 20.94 -10.20 10.97
CA GLN A 201 20.99 -11.27 11.94
C GLN A 201 19.61 -11.91 12.13
N LEU A 202 19.58 -13.16 12.59
CA LEU A 202 18.36 -13.89 12.92
C LEU A 202 18.32 -14.17 14.43
N TYR A 203 17.19 -13.81 15.05
CA TYR A 203 16.88 -14.17 16.43
C TYR A 203 15.85 -15.29 16.45
N GLU A 204 16.16 -16.40 17.04
CA GLU A 204 15.31 -17.60 17.08
C GLU A 204 15.43 -18.36 18.39
N LYS A 205 14.35 -18.99 18.82
CA LYS A 205 14.30 -19.84 20.05
C LYS A 205 13.73 -21.24 19.77
N GLY A 206 13.53 -21.58 18.50
CA GLY A 206 12.93 -22.84 18.06
C GLY A 206 11.38 -22.84 18.11
N TYR A 207 10.84 -24.03 17.97
CA TYR A 207 9.38 -24.23 17.84
C TYR A 207 8.68 -24.36 19.20
N GLY A 208 7.34 -24.15 19.21
CA GLY A 208 6.48 -24.32 20.38
C GLY A 208 6.70 -23.30 21.50
N LYS A 209 7.40 -22.20 21.24
CA LYS A 209 7.67 -21.13 22.21
C LYS A 209 6.67 -19.99 22.08
N ASP A 210 6.56 -19.17 23.12
CA ASP A 210 5.73 -17.96 23.11
C ASP A 210 6.31 -16.91 22.17
N ALA A 211 5.59 -16.64 21.08
CA ALA A 211 5.99 -15.69 20.05
C ALA A 211 6.18 -14.26 20.61
N ALA A 212 5.33 -13.83 21.55
CA ALA A 212 5.42 -12.51 22.18
C ALA A 212 6.71 -12.36 23.01
N GLY A 213 7.09 -13.41 23.73
CA GLY A 213 8.36 -13.45 24.50
C GLY A 213 9.58 -13.43 23.59
N ILE A 214 9.58 -14.18 22.47
CA ILE A 214 10.67 -14.16 21.48
C ILE A 214 10.83 -12.77 20.89
N ALA A 215 9.74 -12.12 20.50
CA ALA A 215 9.78 -10.76 19.97
C ALA A 215 10.35 -9.76 20.99
N MET A 216 9.93 -9.84 22.25
CA MET A 216 10.45 -9.00 23.34
C MET A 216 11.96 -9.18 23.54
N GLU A 217 12.44 -10.41 23.58
CA GLU A 217 13.87 -10.70 23.72
C GLU A 217 14.65 -10.21 22.50
N ALA A 218 14.13 -10.38 21.28
CA ALA A 218 14.76 -9.88 20.06
C ALA A 218 14.87 -8.35 20.05
N ILE A 219 13.84 -7.64 20.49
CA ILE A 219 13.84 -6.17 20.60
C ILE A 219 14.87 -5.70 21.62
N ASN A 220 14.97 -6.36 22.78
CA ASN A 220 15.96 -6.05 23.80
C ASN A 220 17.39 -6.32 23.26
N TYR A 221 17.61 -7.48 22.63
CA TYR A 221 18.88 -7.79 21.98
C TYR A 221 19.28 -6.74 20.93
N ALA A 222 18.34 -6.33 20.08
CA ALA A 222 18.59 -5.29 19.07
C ALA A 222 18.98 -3.94 19.71
N ARG A 223 18.32 -3.57 20.81
CA ARG A 223 18.64 -2.36 21.58
C ARG A 223 20.06 -2.42 22.14
N ASP A 224 20.41 -3.53 22.81
CA ASP A 224 21.71 -3.72 23.46
C ASP A 224 22.87 -3.77 22.46
N THR A 225 22.63 -4.33 21.27
CA THR A 225 23.63 -4.46 20.19
C THR A 225 23.56 -3.31 19.17
N ARG A 226 22.70 -2.29 19.40
CA ARG A 226 22.50 -1.13 18.53
C ARG A 226 22.16 -1.53 17.10
N ILE A 227 21.30 -2.51 16.92
CA ILE A 227 20.68 -2.83 15.63
C ILE A 227 19.53 -1.86 15.40
N ASP A 228 19.40 -1.35 14.15
CA ASP A 228 18.49 -0.25 13.81
C ASP A 228 17.02 -0.69 13.73
N LEU A 229 16.78 -1.90 13.22
CA LEU A 229 15.41 -2.41 13.05
C LEU A 229 15.27 -3.86 13.51
N VAL A 230 14.05 -4.18 13.97
CA VAL A 230 13.58 -5.55 14.20
C VAL A 230 12.41 -5.85 13.28
N LEU A 231 12.54 -6.87 12.44
CA LEU A 231 11.47 -7.39 11.59
C LEU A 231 10.93 -8.67 12.20
N ILE A 232 9.67 -8.66 12.64
CA ILE A 232 9.03 -9.79 13.32
C ILE A 232 8.21 -10.59 12.29
N ASP A 233 8.66 -11.81 11.95
CA ASP A 233 7.89 -12.77 11.15
C ASP A 233 6.93 -13.53 12.06
N THR A 234 5.64 -13.51 11.73
CA THR A 234 4.62 -14.19 12.53
C THR A 234 4.04 -15.40 11.81
N ALA A 235 3.41 -16.29 12.56
CA ALA A 235 2.71 -17.44 12.01
C ALA A 235 1.66 -16.97 11.01
N GLY A 236 1.69 -17.54 9.80
CA GLY A 236 0.63 -17.36 8.83
C GLY A 236 -0.51 -18.31 9.13
N ARG A 237 -1.75 -17.79 9.17
CA ARG A 237 -2.91 -18.64 9.43
C ARG A 237 -4.19 -18.08 8.81
N MET A 238 -5.15 -18.96 8.66
CA MET A 238 -6.53 -18.59 8.38
C MET A 238 -7.04 -17.72 9.54
N GLN A 239 -7.76 -16.68 9.23
CA GLN A 239 -8.36 -15.73 10.17
C GLN A 239 -9.28 -16.40 11.20
N ASP A 240 -9.76 -17.60 10.92
CA ASP A 240 -10.67 -18.38 11.78
C ASP A 240 -9.93 -19.20 12.86
N ASN A 241 -8.59 -19.15 12.89
CA ASN A 241 -7.80 -19.82 13.92
C ASN A 241 -7.65 -18.92 15.16
N GLU A 242 -8.64 -18.94 16.03
CA GLU A 242 -8.69 -18.11 17.23
C GLU A 242 -7.45 -18.19 18.14
N PRO A 243 -6.86 -19.37 18.45
CA PRO A 243 -5.66 -19.42 19.28
C PRO A 243 -4.48 -18.64 18.70
N LEU A 244 -4.34 -18.62 17.39
CA LEU A 244 -3.24 -17.93 16.72
C LEU A 244 -3.51 -16.44 16.56
N MET A 245 -4.77 -16.06 16.34
CA MET A 245 -5.15 -14.65 16.36
C MET A 245 -4.94 -14.05 17.74
N ARG A 246 -5.24 -14.80 18.79
CA ARG A 246 -4.95 -14.40 20.19
C ARG A 246 -3.45 -14.28 20.45
N ALA A 247 -2.62 -15.20 19.93
CA ALA A 247 -1.17 -15.13 20.04
C ALA A 247 -0.59 -13.91 19.29
N LEU A 248 -1.12 -13.58 18.11
CA LEU A 248 -0.74 -12.40 17.34
C LEU A 248 -1.13 -11.11 18.09
N ALA A 249 -2.36 -11.02 18.60
CA ALA A 249 -2.80 -9.87 19.39
C ALA A 249 -1.95 -9.68 20.65
N LYS A 250 -1.61 -10.77 21.35
CA LYS A 250 -0.69 -10.74 22.49
C LYS A 250 0.70 -10.22 22.07
N LEU A 251 1.25 -10.70 20.95
CA LEU A 251 2.53 -10.25 20.44
C LEU A 251 2.54 -8.75 20.18
N ILE A 252 1.53 -8.23 19.49
CA ILE A 252 1.39 -6.80 19.17
C ILE A 252 1.20 -5.97 20.44
N THR A 253 0.30 -6.40 21.33
CA THR A 253 0.01 -5.68 22.58
C THR A 253 1.23 -5.59 23.52
N VAL A 254 1.95 -6.69 23.68
CA VAL A 254 3.11 -6.76 24.59
C VAL A 254 4.31 -5.98 24.05
N ASN A 255 4.54 -6.04 22.74
CA ASN A 255 5.75 -5.49 22.13
C ASN A 255 5.55 -4.10 21.54
N ASN A 256 4.30 -3.66 21.35
CA ASN A 256 3.94 -2.36 20.80
C ASN A 256 4.82 -1.95 19.59
N PRO A 257 4.80 -2.71 18.47
CA PRO A 257 5.63 -2.43 17.31
C PRO A 257 5.31 -1.03 16.74
N ASP A 258 6.27 -0.42 16.06
CA ASP A 258 6.08 0.87 15.41
C ASP A 258 5.20 0.77 14.16
N LEU A 259 5.21 -0.41 13.52
CA LEU A 259 4.47 -0.64 12.27
C LEU A 259 3.98 -2.09 12.20
N VAL A 260 2.68 -2.26 12.04
CA VAL A 260 2.03 -3.56 11.79
C VAL A 260 1.60 -3.63 10.32
N LEU A 261 2.22 -4.52 9.56
CA LEU A 261 1.96 -4.70 8.14
C LEU A 261 1.18 -5.99 7.87
N PHE A 262 0.03 -5.83 7.23
CA PHE A 262 -0.70 -6.97 6.67
C PHE A 262 -0.16 -7.33 5.30
N VAL A 263 0.21 -8.59 5.11
CA VAL A 263 0.67 -9.12 3.83
C VAL A 263 -0.47 -9.86 3.16
N GLY A 264 -0.95 -9.32 2.05
CA GLY A 264 -2.07 -9.85 1.26
C GLY A 264 -1.66 -10.14 -0.17
N GLU A 265 -2.31 -11.12 -0.80
CA GLU A 265 -2.09 -11.46 -2.19
C GLU A 265 -3.01 -10.66 -3.11
N ALA A 266 -2.44 -10.00 -4.12
CA ALA A 266 -3.18 -9.14 -5.03
C ALA A 266 -4.23 -9.91 -5.88
N LEU A 267 -4.02 -11.20 -6.14
CA LEU A 267 -4.89 -12.01 -6.98
C LEU A 267 -6.24 -12.37 -6.30
N VAL A 268 -6.23 -12.51 -4.97
CA VAL A 268 -7.43 -13.02 -4.24
C VAL A 268 -8.49 -11.96 -3.92
N GLY A 269 -8.29 -10.72 -4.33
CA GLY A 269 -9.32 -9.66 -4.34
C GLY A 269 -10.13 -9.54 -3.04
N ASN A 270 -11.42 -9.90 -3.12
CA ASN A 270 -12.36 -9.77 -2.00
C ASN A 270 -11.99 -10.63 -0.79
N GLU A 271 -11.42 -11.81 -1.00
CA GLU A 271 -11.00 -12.69 0.10
C GLU A 271 -9.87 -12.05 0.93
N ALA A 272 -8.94 -11.33 0.29
CA ALA A 272 -7.90 -10.59 1.00
C ALA A 272 -8.48 -9.45 1.84
N VAL A 273 -9.54 -8.80 1.35
CA VAL A 273 -10.28 -7.77 2.11
C VAL A 273 -10.93 -8.37 3.35
N ASP A 274 -11.65 -9.48 3.21
CA ASP A 274 -12.30 -10.17 4.32
C ASP A 274 -11.29 -10.64 5.37
N GLN A 275 -10.15 -11.16 4.92
CA GLN A 275 -9.04 -11.54 5.79
C GLN A 275 -8.54 -10.35 6.60
N LEU A 276 -8.29 -9.20 5.96
CA LEU A 276 -7.76 -8.02 6.64
C LEU A 276 -8.76 -7.45 7.66
N VAL A 277 -10.05 -7.38 7.31
CA VAL A 277 -11.12 -6.97 8.24
C VAL A 277 -11.16 -7.88 9.47
N LYS A 278 -11.16 -9.21 9.26
CA LYS A 278 -11.16 -10.18 10.35
C LYS A 278 -9.88 -10.14 11.20
N PHE A 279 -8.71 -9.87 10.60
CA PHE A 279 -7.48 -9.65 11.35
C PHE A 279 -7.59 -8.42 12.26
N ASN A 280 -8.07 -7.29 11.76
CA ASN A 280 -8.28 -6.09 12.57
C ASN A 280 -9.29 -6.33 13.70
N GLN A 281 -10.40 -7.02 13.40
CA GLN A 281 -11.39 -7.37 14.41
C GLN A 281 -10.78 -8.24 15.52
N ALA A 282 -10.04 -9.28 15.16
CA ALA A 282 -9.40 -10.17 16.12
C ALA A 282 -8.33 -9.44 16.95
N LEU A 283 -7.57 -8.52 16.36
CA LEU A 283 -6.63 -7.67 17.11
C LEU A 283 -7.36 -6.79 18.12
N ALA A 284 -8.49 -6.21 17.75
CA ALA A 284 -9.32 -5.42 18.65
C ALA A 284 -9.88 -6.28 19.81
N ASP A 285 -10.49 -7.43 19.48
CA ASP A 285 -11.18 -8.29 20.44
C ASP A 285 -10.22 -8.90 21.48
N HIS A 286 -8.98 -9.16 21.09
CA HIS A 286 -8.00 -9.83 21.97
C HIS A 286 -6.96 -8.89 22.59
N SER A 287 -7.01 -7.57 22.32
CA SER A 287 -6.03 -6.62 22.85
C SER A 287 -6.23 -6.28 24.33
N ASN A 288 -7.45 -6.38 24.84
CA ASN A 288 -7.87 -5.90 26.19
C ASN A 288 -7.55 -4.39 26.43
N HIS A 289 -7.39 -3.60 25.37
CA HIS A 289 -7.13 -2.16 25.43
C HIS A 289 -8.30 -1.38 24.80
N GLU A 290 -8.60 -0.20 25.31
CA GLU A 290 -9.61 0.70 24.75
C GLU A 290 -9.24 1.16 23.33
N ASN A 291 -7.94 1.36 23.07
CA ASN A 291 -7.39 1.70 21.77
C ASN A 291 -6.39 0.63 21.32
N PRO A 292 -6.85 -0.46 20.69
CA PRO A 292 -5.98 -1.53 20.22
C PRO A 292 -5.10 -1.06 19.07
N HIS A 293 -3.84 -1.54 19.05
CA HIS A 293 -2.98 -1.34 17.90
C HIS A 293 -3.43 -2.27 16.76
N LEU A 294 -3.97 -1.69 15.71
CA LEU A 294 -4.45 -2.39 14.53
C LEU A 294 -3.38 -2.42 13.43
N ILE A 295 -3.75 -2.94 12.25
CA ILE A 295 -2.90 -2.92 11.07
C ILE A 295 -2.71 -1.47 10.60
N ASP A 296 -1.44 -1.06 10.39
CA ASP A 296 -1.07 0.29 9.95
C ASP A 296 -0.93 0.42 8.44
N GLY A 297 -0.60 -0.69 7.75
CA GLY A 297 -0.39 -0.67 6.32
C GLY A 297 -0.41 -2.05 5.68
N ILE A 298 -0.39 -2.06 4.36
CA ILE A 298 -0.56 -3.26 3.53
C ILE A 298 0.68 -3.47 2.67
N VAL A 299 1.12 -4.72 2.57
CA VAL A 299 2.07 -5.21 1.57
C VAL A 299 1.31 -6.10 0.59
N LEU A 300 1.17 -5.68 -0.66
CA LEU A 300 0.59 -6.49 -1.72
C LEU A 300 1.65 -7.36 -2.37
N THR A 301 1.37 -8.66 -2.46
CA THR A 301 2.28 -9.65 -3.05
C THR A 301 1.75 -10.19 -4.36
N LYS A 302 2.65 -10.80 -5.16
CA LYS A 302 2.32 -11.40 -6.44
C LYS A 302 1.67 -10.42 -7.44
N PHE A 303 2.03 -9.16 -7.33
CA PHE A 303 1.45 -8.10 -8.17
C PHE A 303 1.86 -8.23 -9.64
N ASP A 304 2.94 -8.96 -9.92
CA ASP A 304 3.41 -9.35 -11.25
C ASP A 304 2.51 -10.37 -11.95
N THR A 305 1.61 -11.05 -11.23
CA THR A 305 0.77 -12.12 -11.77
C THR A 305 -0.65 -11.68 -12.14
N ILE A 306 -0.99 -10.43 -11.89
CA ILE A 306 -2.39 -9.95 -12.00
C ILE A 306 -2.68 -9.16 -13.27
N ASP A 307 -1.68 -8.94 -14.15
CA ASP A 307 -1.79 -8.10 -15.35
C ASP A 307 -2.48 -6.75 -15.04
N ASP A 308 -3.68 -6.55 -15.57
CA ASP A 308 -4.49 -5.36 -15.38
C ASP A 308 -5.57 -5.49 -14.27
N LYS A 309 -5.64 -6.63 -13.57
CA LYS A 309 -6.62 -6.89 -12.49
C LYS A 309 -6.19 -6.32 -11.14
N VAL A 310 -5.83 -5.06 -11.14
CA VAL A 310 -5.24 -4.37 -9.98
C VAL A 310 -6.28 -3.91 -8.93
N GLY A 311 -7.55 -4.25 -9.12
CA GLY A 311 -8.67 -3.77 -8.32
C GLY A 311 -8.64 -4.19 -6.84
N ALA A 312 -7.92 -5.27 -6.51
CA ALA A 312 -7.73 -5.65 -5.11
C ALA A 312 -7.10 -4.53 -4.27
N ALA A 313 -6.15 -3.77 -4.84
CA ALA A 313 -5.54 -2.62 -4.20
C ALA A 313 -6.58 -1.56 -3.82
N ILE A 314 -7.53 -1.30 -4.72
CA ILE A 314 -8.64 -0.36 -4.50
C ILE A 314 -9.53 -0.85 -3.34
N SER A 315 -9.97 -2.12 -3.41
CA SER A 315 -10.88 -2.68 -2.40
C SER A 315 -10.26 -2.69 -1.01
N MET A 316 -9.01 -3.13 -0.89
CA MET A 316 -8.31 -3.18 0.40
C MET A 316 -8.14 -1.79 1.01
N THR A 317 -7.70 -0.80 0.22
CA THR A 317 -7.53 0.57 0.69
C THR A 317 -8.87 1.23 1.03
N TYR A 318 -9.91 1.00 0.22
CA TYR A 318 -11.24 1.57 0.46
C TYR A 318 -11.85 1.08 1.78
N ILE A 319 -11.81 -0.23 2.03
CA ILE A 319 -12.47 -0.83 3.20
C ILE A 319 -11.71 -0.54 4.49
N THR A 320 -10.38 -0.56 4.43
CA THR A 320 -9.57 -0.45 5.65
C THR A 320 -9.08 0.96 5.94
N GLY A 321 -9.07 1.84 4.94
CA GLY A 321 -8.43 3.15 5.03
C GLY A 321 -6.91 3.10 5.18
N GLN A 322 -6.31 1.89 5.12
CA GLN A 322 -4.87 1.71 5.33
C GLN A 322 -4.09 1.84 4.01
N PRO A 323 -2.92 2.48 4.03
CA PRO A 323 -2.11 2.65 2.83
C PRO A 323 -1.44 1.35 2.40
N ILE A 324 -1.27 1.17 1.09
CA ILE A 324 -0.36 0.17 0.54
C ILE A 324 1.06 0.75 0.62
N VAL A 325 1.89 0.11 1.44
CA VAL A 325 3.27 0.56 1.71
C VAL A 325 4.23 0.01 0.68
N PHE A 326 4.08 -1.28 0.35
CA PHE A 326 4.93 -1.98 -0.62
C PHE A 326 4.11 -2.90 -1.52
N VAL A 327 4.66 -3.10 -2.72
CA VAL A 327 4.15 -4.04 -3.73
C VAL A 327 5.28 -4.99 -4.13
N GLY A 328 5.07 -6.29 -3.96
CA GLY A 328 5.97 -7.34 -4.43
C GLY A 328 5.67 -7.70 -5.89
N THR A 329 6.63 -7.47 -6.77
CA THR A 329 6.46 -7.56 -8.23
C THR A 329 7.29 -8.67 -8.88
N GLY A 330 7.68 -9.70 -8.14
CA GLY A 330 8.47 -10.82 -8.66
C GLY A 330 9.10 -11.66 -7.57
N GLN A 331 10.12 -12.45 -7.92
CA GLN A 331 10.71 -13.47 -7.06
C GLN A 331 12.06 -13.06 -6.43
N THR A 332 12.67 -11.98 -6.90
CA THR A 332 13.99 -11.53 -6.42
C THR A 332 13.87 -10.48 -5.32
N TYR A 333 14.95 -10.22 -4.59
CA TYR A 333 14.96 -9.24 -3.51
C TYR A 333 14.75 -7.80 -3.98
N VAL A 334 15.09 -7.49 -5.23
CA VAL A 334 14.88 -6.17 -5.84
C VAL A 334 13.44 -5.96 -6.33
N ASP A 335 12.62 -7.02 -6.37
CA ASP A 335 11.23 -6.95 -6.82
C ASP A 335 10.30 -6.46 -5.70
N LEU A 336 10.61 -5.29 -5.15
CA LEU A 336 9.83 -4.57 -4.16
C LEU A 336 9.73 -3.11 -4.60
N LYS A 337 8.50 -2.60 -4.70
CA LYS A 337 8.23 -1.23 -5.16
C LYS A 337 7.25 -0.52 -4.24
N SER A 338 7.30 0.80 -4.21
CA SER A 338 6.20 1.62 -3.70
C SER A 338 5.05 1.61 -4.71
N ILE A 339 3.82 1.74 -4.23
CA ILE A 339 2.67 1.84 -5.12
C ILE A 339 2.67 3.20 -5.83
N ASN A 340 2.48 3.17 -7.15
CA ASN A 340 2.21 4.37 -7.94
C ASN A 340 0.71 4.44 -8.23
N ALA A 341 0.00 5.33 -7.53
CA ALA A 341 -1.45 5.46 -7.64
C ALA A 341 -1.91 5.73 -9.08
N ASN A 342 -1.22 6.62 -9.80
CA ASN A 342 -1.55 6.95 -11.19
C ASN A 342 -1.37 5.74 -12.11
N ALA A 343 -0.29 4.99 -11.97
CA ALA A 343 -0.04 3.80 -12.78
C ALA A 343 -1.09 2.71 -12.53
N VAL A 344 -1.46 2.47 -11.26
CA VAL A 344 -2.51 1.51 -10.90
C VAL A 344 -3.87 1.92 -11.46
N VAL A 345 -4.25 3.19 -11.31
CA VAL A 345 -5.53 3.69 -11.82
C VAL A 345 -5.54 3.68 -13.36
N HIS A 346 -4.42 4.00 -14.01
CA HIS A 346 -4.31 3.89 -15.47
C HIS A 346 -4.49 2.44 -15.95
N ALA A 347 -3.88 1.47 -15.29
CA ALA A 347 -4.08 0.04 -15.59
C ALA A 347 -5.53 -0.41 -15.34
N LEU A 348 -6.16 0.07 -14.27
CA LEU A 348 -7.54 -0.22 -13.91
C LEU A 348 -8.53 0.32 -14.97
N MET A 349 -8.26 1.48 -15.54
CA MET A 349 -9.18 2.20 -16.46
C MET A 349 -8.96 1.89 -17.95
N LYS A 350 -7.98 1.03 -18.28
CA LYS A 350 -7.82 0.42 -19.60
C LYS A 350 -8.84 -0.70 -19.84
#